data_af7ac351258fc7d3b7e3e3eb3e3fc88f
#
_entry.id   af7ac351258fc7d3b7e3e3eb3e3fc88f
#
_cell.length_a   1.000
_cell.length_b   1.000
_cell.length_c   1.000
_cell.angle_alpha   90.00
_cell.angle_beta   90.00
_cell.angle_gamma   90.00
#
_symmetry.space_group_name_H-M   'P 1'
#
loop_
_entity.id
_entity.type
_entity.pdbx_description
1 polymer ?
#
loop_
_entity_poly.entity_id
_entity_poly.type
_entity_poly.pdbx_seq_one_letter_code
_entity_poly.pdbx_strand_id
1 'polypeptide(L)'
;MADMFEGIQELPNPISGCPNFRRIPSYRVFACGQPSLDGFDAVIEKVCADGYPKDGKIIWINTRQEPCCYVNGEPVCARPPDQIGKYADFKNVTTASVTRDEKEFLRLCDNRAKDNDGKLKYLDINSEEKEVELKECKTLASVMEDVQKKYPGLVHARIPMQHGAAPRESDFDTFLTTMIGSKFNTPVIINDHLGDNRATTGAIIACIFKEFQVGSCYDGLVASIPGVNQEVLNLANYKQDQKKDEMTRGEYKVIKKLMADLDGSANAKKECDKIIDSGEVKEPGINGLMNIREDIARNKMRFELVDDAEQIVLKNKIMDNVQKYFYLIVFTVYMREEINSAKDASDKEDTLLKSTGKHAIPGEELKIQKTFKEFMSEKEHLRDMIEKGKEDLKWERDIPEAAWEVLVDMADEDFDENLGCIIKNIFTIAHSLFSDLPAGPDKKRATYRFASKTLLKLLPSRQKSEVDMLISKKRMALDLYDILGHCTWYKDRQ
;
A
#
# COMPACT_ATOMS: atom_id res chain seq x y z
N MET A 1 2.13 20.29 -14.54
CA MET A 1 1.08 19.34 -14.94
C MET A 1 0.12 19.22 -13.79
N ALA A 2 -1.21 19.15 -14.03
CA ALA A 2 -2.16 18.80 -13.00
C ALA A 2 -1.76 17.43 -12.39
N ASP A 3 -2.04 17.22 -11.11
CA ASP A 3 -1.82 15.91 -10.55
C ASP A 3 -2.68 14.89 -11.31
N MET A 4 -2.03 13.88 -11.87
CA MET A 4 -2.74 12.82 -12.61
C MET A 4 -3.18 11.77 -11.62
N PHE A 5 -4.45 11.48 -11.66
CA PHE A 5 -5.08 10.46 -10.82
C PHE A 5 -5.52 9.24 -11.66
N GLU A 6 -4.61 8.77 -12.53
CA GLU A 6 -4.84 7.50 -13.22
C GLU A 6 -4.98 6.37 -12.20
N GLY A 7 -6.05 5.58 -12.33
CA GLY A 7 -6.33 4.50 -11.39
C GLY A 7 -7.08 4.92 -10.13
N ILE A 8 -7.72 6.10 -10.11
CA ILE A 8 -8.70 6.42 -9.09
C ILE A 8 -9.80 5.37 -9.14
N GLN A 9 -10.07 4.76 -8.00
CA GLN A 9 -11.14 3.80 -7.85
C GLN A 9 -12.38 4.52 -7.33
N GLU A 10 -13.55 4.17 -7.85
CA GLU A 10 -14.81 4.65 -7.31
C GLU A 10 -15.09 3.96 -5.98
N LEU A 11 -14.60 4.56 -4.91
CA LEU A 11 -14.84 4.07 -3.55
C LEU A 11 -16.25 4.45 -3.08
N PRO A 12 -16.86 3.64 -2.20
CA PRO A 12 -18.07 4.04 -1.52
C PRO A 12 -17.87 5.37 -0.78
N ASN A 13 -18.78 6.32 -0.97
CA ASN A 13 -18.73 7.65 -0.35
C ASN A 13 -17.48 8.48 -0.73
N PRO A 14 -17.27 8.78 -2.02
CA PRO A 14 -16.16 9.60 -2.46
C PRO A 14 -16.24 11.01 -1.85
N ILE A 15 -15.09 11.62 -1.60
CA ILE A 15 -14.99 13.02 -1.19
C ILE A 15 -14.54 13.84 -2.39
N SER A 16 -15.32 14.86 -2.74
CA SER A 16 -14.93 15.79 -3.81
C SER A 16 -13.60 16.46 -3.47
N GLY A 17 -12.71 16.53 -4.45
CA GLY A 17 -11.38 17.11 -4.28
C GLY A 17 -10.39 16.26 -3.46
N CYS A 18 -10.74 15.02 -3.10
CA CYS A 18 -9.85 14.11 -2.38
C CYS A 18 -9.97 12.68 -2.91
N PRO A 19 -9.05 12.24 -3.79
CA PRO A 19 -9.12 10.92 -4.38
C PRO A 19 -8.85 9.82 -3.36
N ASN A 20 -9.47 8.67 -3.56
CA ASN A 20 -9.26 7.43 -2.79
C ASN A 20 -9.36 7.59 -1.27
N PHE A 21 -10.17 8.56 -0.79
CA PHE A 21 -10.40 8.73 0.64
C PHE A 21 -11.13 7.52 1.22
N ARG A 22 -10.57 6.95 2.28
CA ARG A 22 -11.14 5.82 3.00
C ARG A 22 -10.73 5.81 4.46
N ARG A 23 -11.58 5.23 5.31
CA ARG A 23 -11.27 4.92 6.70
C ARG A 23 -10.82 3.47 6.80
N ILE A 24 -9.80 3.22 7.63
CA ILE A 24 -9.45 1.86 8.01
C ILE A 24 -10.47 1.41 9.08
N PRO A 25 -11.23 0.34 8.85
CA PRO A 25 -12.19 -0.16 9.82
C PRO A 25 -11.54 -0.35 11.20
N SER A 26 -12.30 -0.13 12.25
CA SER A 26 -11.87 -0.30 13.65
C SER A 26 -10.90 0.76 14.17
N TYR A 27 -10.28 1.57 13.32
CA TYR A 27 -9.36 2.63 13.72
C TYR A 27 -9.85 4.00 13.24
N ARG A 28 -9.41 5.08 13.91
CA ARG A 28 -9.53 6.44 13.37
C ARG A 28 -8.30 6.78 12.53
N VAL A 29 -7.99 5.89 11.59
CA VAL A 29 -6.94 6.05 10.60
C VAL A 29 -7.59 6.14 9.23
N PHE A 30 -7.16 7.13 8.46
CA PHE A 30 -7.70 7.43 7.14
C PHE A 30 -6.57 7.48 6.13
N ALA A 31 -6.83 7.06 4.91
CA ALA A 31 -5.90 7.17 3.80
C ALA A 31 -6.56 7.87 2.62
N CYS A 32 -5.80 8.68 1.88
CA CYS A 32 -6.29 9.37 0.70
C CYS A 32 -5.16 9.76 -0.26
N GLY A 33 -5.53 10.20 -1.46
CA GLY A 33 -4.61 10.89 -2.36
C GLY A 33 -4.39 12.36 -1.97
N GLN A 34 -3.71 13.11 -2.84
CA GLN A 34 -3.43 14.52 -2.60
C GLN A 34 -4.72 15.34 -2.76
N PRO A 35 -5.23 15.98 -1.71
CA PRO A 35 -6.44 16.77 -1.82
C PRO A 35 -6.21 18.10 -2.55
N SER A 36 -7.25 18.65 -3.19
CA SER A 36 -7.36 20.07 -3.53
C SER A 36 -7.55 20.92 -2.26
N LEU A 37 -7.53 22.25 -2.37
CA LEU A 37 -7.78 23.12 -1.21
C LEU A 37 -9.13 22.82 -0.54
N ASP A 38 -10.20 22.72 -1.33
CA ASP A 38 -11.52 22.38 -0.82
C ASP A 38 -11.57 20.93 -0.30
N GLY A 39 -10.77 20.04 -0.88
CA GLY A 39 -10.65 18.65 -0.46
C GLY A 39 -10.10 18.50 0.96
N PHE A 40 -9.19 19.37 1.41
CA PHE A 40 -8.72 19.36 2.80
C PHE A 40 -9.85 19.60 3.78
N ASP A 41 -10.67 20.61 3.52
CA ASP A 41 -11.83 20.94 4.36
C ASP A 41 -12.84 19.78 4.39
N ALA A 42 -13.18 19.25 3.23
CA ALA A 42 -14.12 18.14 3.09
C ALA A 42 -13.64 16.88 3.85
N VAL A 43 -12.35 16.57 3.82
CA VAL A 43 -11.76 15.46 4.58
C VAL A 43 -11.87 15.71 6.08
N ILE A 44 -11.48 16.89 6.57
CA ILE A 44 -11.54 17.21 8.00
C ILE A 44 -12.98 17.19 8.51
N GLU A 45 -13.92 17.74 7.75
CA GLU A 45 -15.34 17.69 8.09
C GLU A 45 -15.87 16.26 8.17
N LYS A 46 -15.48 15.41 7.22
CA LYS A 46 -15.85 13.98 7.21
C LYS A 46 -15.28 13.23 8.42
N VAL A 47 -14.02 13.51 8.76
CA VAL A 47 -13.34 12.89 9.93
C VAL A 47 -14.00 13.33 11.23
N CYS A 48 -14.49 14.57 11.31
CA CYS A 48 -15.17 15.11 12.48
C CYS A 48 -16.66 14.70 12.56
N ALA A 49 -17.30 14.33 11.44
CA ALA A 49 -18.71 13.95 11.40
C ALA A 49 -19.05 12.76 12.31
N ASP A 50 -18.08 11.89 12.61
CA ASP A 50 -18.21 10.74 13.50
C ASP A 50 -18.10 11.12 15.01
N GLY A 51 -18.44 12.37 15.36
CA GLY A 51 -18.43 12.85 16.74
C GLY A 51 -17.05 13.22 17.30
N TYR A 52 -16.05 13.47 16.44
CA TYR A 52 -14.77 14.01 16.86
C TYR A 52 -14.81 15.55 16.82
N PRO A 53 -14.33 16.26 17.88
CA PRO A 53 -14.41 17.72 17.93
C PRO A 53 -13.51 18.35 16.85
N LYS A 54 -14.02 19.42 16.19
CA LYS A 54 -13.29 20.12 15.11
C LYS A 54 -12.02 20.82 15.59
N ASP A 55 -11.97 21.20 16.87
CA ASP A 55 -10.81 21.77 17.55
C ASP A 55 -9.90 20.72 18.22
N GLY A 56 -10.30 19.43 18.11
CA GLY A 56 -9.51 18.31 18.62
C GLY A 56 -8.21 18.10 17.83
N LYS A 57 -7.27 17.40 18.46
CA LYS A 57 -5.99 17.06 17.79
C LYS A 57 -6.23 16.12 16.62
N ILE A 58 -5.89 16.54 15.41
CA ILE A 58 -5.87 15.73 14.19
C ILE A 58 -4.43 15.63 13.71
N ILE A 59 -3.97 14.45 13.35
CA ILE A 59 -2.63 14.25 12.79
C ILE A 59 -2.77 14.02 11.29
N TRP A 60 -2.10 14.83 10.49
CA TRP A 60 -2.05 14.69 9.02
C TRP A 60 -0.61 14.44 8.58
N ILE A 61 -0.37 13.25 8.00
CA ILE A 61 0.96 12.84 7.52
C ILE A 61 0.93 12.74 6.01
N ASN A 62 1.71 13.57 5.33
CA ASN A 62 1.91 13.51 3.90
C ASN A 62 3.15 12.68 3.60
N THR A 63 2.98 11.57 2.87
CA THR A 63 4.07 10.64 2.53
C THR A 63 4.65 10.86 1.14
N ARG A 64 4.23 11.91 0.46
CA ARG A 64 4.64 12.24 -0.90
C ARG A 64 6.07 12.78 -0.93
N GLN A 65 6.92 12.20 -1.76
CA GLN A 65 8.29 12.69 -1.97
C GLN A 65 8.40 13.70 -3.12
N GLU A 66 7.46 13.68 -4.05
CA GLU A 66 7.45 14.57 -5.21
C GLU A 66 7.07 15.99 -4.80
N PRO A 67 7.75 17.03 -5.33
CA PRO A 67 7.32 18.41 -5.16
C PRO A 67 5.90 18.62 -5.67
N CYS A 68 5.07 19.27 -4.86
CA CYS A 68 3.69 19.59 -5.18
C CYS A 68 3.40 21.04 -4.84
N CYS A 69 2.87 21.78 -5.82
CA CYS A 69 2.37 23.14 -5.63
C CYS A 69 0.87 23.18 -5.94
N TYR A 70 0.23 24.25 -5.53
CA TYR A 70 -1.19 24.48 -5.77
C TYR A 70 -1.36 25.70 -6.68
N VAL A 71 -1.99 25.48 -7.82
CA VAL A 71 -2.36 26.53 -8.77
C VAL A 71 -3.86 26.75 -8.69
N ASN A 72 -4.28 27.92 -8.25
CA ASN A 72 -5.70 28.26 -8.07
C ASN A 72 -6.48 27.22 -7.22
N GLY A 73 -5.82 26.60 -6.24
CA GLY A 73 -6.44 25.61 -5.37
C GLY A 73 -6.28 24.15 -5.79
N GLU A 74 -5.83 23.88 -7.02
CA GLU A 74 -5.63 22.54 -7.54
C GLU A 74 -4.16 22.10 -7.42
N PRO A 75 -3.88 20.86 -7.01
CA PRO A 75 -2.53 20.35 -6.90
C PRO A 75 -1.91 20.14 -8.28
N VAL A 76 -0.67 20.58 -8.44
CA VAL A 76 0.12 20.38 -9.66
C VAL A 76 1.51 19.86 -9.31
N CYS A 77 2.09 19.08 -10.21
CA CYS A 77 3.42 18.51 -10.04
C CYS A 77 4.29 18.65 -11.30
N ALA A 78 5.60 18.62 -11.11
CA ALA A 78 6.55 18.50 -12.20
C ALA A 78 6.65 17.05 -12.67
N ARG A 79 6.64 16.83 -13.98
CA ARG A 79 6.82 15.52 -14.61
C ARG A 79 7.90 15.58 -15.67
N PRO A 80 8.67 14.52 -15.91
CA PRO A 80 9.57 14.45 -17.05
C PRO A 80 8.78 14.61 -18.36
N PRO A 81 9.22 15.47 -19.28
CA PRO A 81 8.47 15.73 -20.52
C PRO A 81 8.30 14.51 -21.43
N ASP A 82 9.27 13.60 -21.38
CA ASP A 82 9.35 12.35 -22.14
C ASP A 82 8.62 11.17 -21.47
N GLN A 83 8.24 11.33 -20.20
CA GLN A 83 7.62 10.28 -19.40
C GLN A 83 6.51 10.85 -18.51
N ILE A 84 5.54 11.53 -19.09
CA ILE A 84 4.46 12.25 -18.39
C ILE A 84 3.69 11.34 -17.40
N GLY A 85 3.50 10.06 -17.75
CA GLY A 85 2.85 9.07 -16.86
C GLY A 85 3.72 8.57 -15.72
N LYS A 86 5.00 8.92 -15.64
CA LYS A 86 5.90 8.45 -14.58
C LYS A 86 6.28 9.57 -13.62
N TYR A 87 6.52 9.22 -12.37
CA TYR A 87 7.14 10.14 -11.41
C TYR A 87 8.61 10.37 -11.79
N ALA A 88 9.09 11.58 -11.52
CA ALA A 88 10.54 11.80 -11.52
C ALA A 88 11.17 10.92 -10.42
N ASP A 89 12.29 10.27 -10.74
CA ASP A 89 13.00 9.41 -9.78
C ASP A 89 13.78 10.28 -8.78
N PHE A 90 13.17 10.52 -7.64
CA PHE A 90 13.79 11.25 -6.53
C PHE A 90 14.43 10.26 -5.57
N LYS A 91 15.75 10.27 -5.48
CA LYS A 91 16.50 9.43 -4.50
C LYS A 91 16.90 10.25 -3.29
N ASN A 92 16.89 9.60 -2.11
CA ASN A 92 17.33 10.19 -0.85
C ASN A 92 16.67 11.53 -0.48
N VAL A 93 15.38 11.65 -0.78
CA VAL A 93 14.60 12.87 -0.52
C VAL A 93 14.38 13.04 0.97
N THR A 94 14.59 14.27 1.44
CA THR A 94 14.28 14.71 2.80
C THR A 94 13.16 15.75 2.77
N THR A 95 12.50 15.98 3.89
CA THR A 95 11.48 17.05 4.02
C THR A 95 12.05 18.42 3.60
N ALA A 96 13.30 18.71 3.98
CA ALA A 96 13.95 19.96 3.63
C ALA A 96 14.21 20.10 2.12
N SER A 97 14.64 19.00 1.45
CA SER A 97 14.88 19.02 0.00
C SER A 97 13.59 19.21 -0.78
N VAL A 98 12.50 18.48 -0.42
CA VAL A 98 11.20 18.65 -1.07
C VAL A 98 10.67 20.09 -0.91
N THR A 99 10.75 20.63 0.30
CA THR A 99 10.29 22.01 0.55
C THR A 99 11.08 23.04 -0.27
N ARG A 100 12.38 22.84 -0.45
CA ARG A 100 13.20 23.68 -1.33
C ARG A 100 12.78 23.55 -2.78
N ASP A 101 12.56 22.33 -3.24
CA ASP A 101 12.21 22.05 -4.63
C ASP A 101 10.77 22.56 -4.95
N GLU A 102 9.86 22.52 -3.98
CA GLU A 102 8.53 23.16 -4.11
C GLU A 102 8.61 24.68 -4.22
N LYS A 103 9.50 25.34 -3.47
CA LYS A 103 9.73 26.79 -3.61
C LYS A 103 10.30 27.15 -4.98
N GLU A 104 11.21 26.34 -5.50
CA GLU A 104 11.75 26.55 -6.85
C GLU A 104 10.67 26.30 -7.91
N PHE A 105 9.85 25.25 -7.74
CA PHE A 105 8.74 24.96 -8.64
C PHE A 105 7.70 26.10 -8.66
N LEU A 106 7.35 26.65 -7.49
CA LEU A 106 6.49 27.83 -7.39
C LEU A 106 7.08 29.02 -8.17
N ARG A 107 8.39 29.31 -7.97
CA ARG A 107 9.08 30.38 -8.70
C ARG A 107 9.04 30.19 -10.22
N LEU A 108 9.18 28.94 -10.67
CA LEU A 108 9.06 28.63 -12.11
C LEU A 108 7.64 28.85 -12.63
N CYS A 109 6.60 28.52 -11.89
CA CYS A 109 5.21 28.78 -12.24
C CYS A 109 4.95 30.29 -12.37
N ASP A 110 5.40 31.10 -11.39
CA ASP A 110 5.27 32.53 -11.38
C ASP A 110 5.98 33.20 -12.57
N ASN A 111 7.21 32.77 -12.87
CA ASN A 111 7.97 33.30 -14.00
C ASN A 111 7.29 33.01 -15.35
N ARG A 112 6.86 31.74 -15.53
CA ARG A 112 6.15 31.31 -16.72
C ARG A 112 4.82 32.09 -16.95
N ALA A 113 4.10 32.36 -15.86
CA ALA A 113 2.89 33.14 -15.92
C ALA A 113 3.20 34.59 -16.29
N LYS A 114 4.25 35.23 -15.75
CA LYS A 114 4.69 36.57 -16.10
C LYS A 114 5.08 36.70 -17.58
N ASP A 115 5.76 35.66 -18.11
CA ASP A 115 6.19 35.61 -19.51
C ASP A 115 5.01 35.36 -20.49
N ASN A 116 3.82 35.02 -19.97
CA ASN A 116 2.62 34.68 -20.73
C ASN A 116 1.36 35.47 -20.25
N ASP A 117 1.49 36.77 -20.08
CA ASP A 117 0.39 37.70 -19.76
C ASP A 117 -0.43 37.28 -18.49
N GLY A 118 0.22 36.76 -17.48
CA GLY A 118 -0.41 36.29 -16.24
C GLY A 118 -1.07 34.91 -16.32
N LYS A 119 -0.86 34.19 -17.41
CA LYS A 119 -1.45 32.87 -17.62
C LYS A 119 -0.42 31.75 -17.51
N LEU A 120 -0.79 30.67 -16.84
CA LEU A 120 0.03 29.46 -16.75
C LEU A 120 -0.51 28.37 -17.69
N LYS A 121 0.37 27.86 -18.54
CA LYS A 121 0.10 26.66 -19.33
C LYS A 121 0.55 25.40 -18.59
N TYR A 122 -0.31 24.40 -18.53
CA TYR A 122 0.00 23.11 -17.96
C TYR A 122 -0.80 21.99 -18.65
N LEU A 123 -0.38 20.76 -18.48
CA LEU A 123 -1.12 19.59 -18.96
C LEU A 123 -2.15 19.18 -17.90
N ASP A 124 -3.38 18.94 -18.32
CA ASP A 124 -4.42 18.39 -17.43
C ASP A 124 -4.27 16.86 -17.24
N ILE A 125 -5.25 16.26 -16.56
CA ILE A 125 -5.27 14.82 -16.29
C ILE A 125 -5.36 13.95 -17.55
N ASN A 126 -5.86 14.51 -18.67
CA ASN A 126 -5.96 13.84 -19.97
C ASN A 126 -4.73 14.11 -20.84
N SER A 127 -3.69 14.75 -20.30
CA SER A 127 -2.51 15.22 -21.03
C SER A 127 -2.83 16.27 -22.10
N GLU A 128 -3.95 16.98 -21.97
CA GLU A 128 -4.31 18.10 -22.82
C GLU A 128 -3.73 19.41 -22.29
N GLU A 129 -3.19 20.25 -23.18
CA GLU A 129 -2.68 21.56 -22.77
C GLU A 129 -3.83 22.47 -22.36
N LYS A 130 -3.76 22.97 -21.12
CA LYS A 130 -4.68 23.99 -20.59
C LYS A 130 -3.93 25.27 -20.25
N GLU A 131 -4.61 26.39 -20.45
CA GLU A 131 -4.15 27.70 -20.05
C GLU A 131 -5.11 28.27 -19.01
N VAL A 132 -4.59 28.72 -17.89
CA VAL A 132 -5.38 29.31 -16.81
C VAL A 132 -4.76 30.64 -16.38
N GLU A 133 -5.58 31.63 -16.04
CA GLU A 133 -5.11 32.81 -15.34
C GLU A 133 -4.56 32.42 -13.97
N LEU A 134 -3.29 32.77 -13.69
CA LEU A 134 -2.65 32.47 -12.42
C LEU A 134 -3.11 33.50 -11.38
N LYS A 135 -4.10 33.15 -10.56
CA LYS A 135 -4.60 33.97 -9.46
C LYS A 135 -3.78 33.75 -8.20
N GLU A 136 -3.43 32.50 -7.93
CA GLU A 136 -2.67 32.11 -6.76
C GLU A 136 -1.81 30.87 -7.07
N CYS A 137 -0.58 30.87 -6.54
CA CYS A 137 0.27 29.71 -6.51
C CYS A 137 0.88 29.54 -5.11
N LYS A 138 0.73 28.37 -4.51
CA LYS A 138 1.23 28.05 -3.17
C LYS A 138 2.02 26.76 -3.13
N THR A 139 3.02 26.67 -2.25
CA THR A 139 3.63 25.40 -1.91
C THR A 139 2.70 24.58 -1.01
N LEU A 140 2.88 23.26 -0.97
CA LEU A 140 2.12 22.42 -0.03
C LEU A 140 2.34 22.87 1.42
N ALA A 141 3.55 23.28 1.79
CA ALA A 141 3.84 23.78 3.14
C ALA A 141 2.97 25.01 3.47
N SER A 142 2.87 25.98 2.55
CA SER A 142 2.04 27.18 2.75
C SER A 142 0.54 26.83 2.85
N VAL A 143 0.08 25.89 2.03
CA VAL A 143 -1.31 25.39 2.11
C VAL A 143 -1.58 24.77 3.48
N MET A 144 -0.68 23.93 3.96
CA MET A 144 -0.85 23.29 5.28
C MET A 144 -0.80 24.32 6.44
N GLU A 145 0.00 25.37 6.32
CA GLU A 145 -0.05 26.49 7.29
C GLU A 145 -1.42 27.18 7.32
N ASP A 146 -2.04 27.38 6.16
CA ASP A 146 -3.38 27.98 6.08
C ASP A 146 -4.46 27.03 6.63
N VAL A 147 -4.37 25.73 6.33
CA VAL A 147 -5.26 24.71 6.90
C VAL A 147 -5.10 24.65 8.43
N GLN A 148 -3.86 24.71 8.95
CA GLN A 148 -3.61 24.73 10.41
C GLN A 148 -4.17 25.99 11.09
N LYS A 149 -4.13 27.16 10.45
CA LYS A 149 -4.78 28.37 10.97
C LYS A 149 -6.30 28.20 11.11
N LYS A 150 -6.92 27.49 10.15
CA LYS A 150 -8.36 27.19 10.19
C LYS A 150 -8.71 26.10 11.21
N TYR A 151 -7.81 25.12 11.39
CA TYR A 151 -7.97 23.98 12.29
C TYR A 151 -6.78 23.92 13.28
N PRO A 152 -6.80 24.69 14.38
CA PRO A 152 -5.65 24.82 15.28
C PRO A 152 -5.20 23.50 15.94
N GLY A 153 -6.08 22.49 16.01
CA GLY A 153 -5.74 21.15 16.50
C GLY A 153 -4.98 20.28 15.48
N LEU A 154 -4.83 20.74 14.25
CA LEU A 154 -4.17 19.99 13.19
C LEU A 154 -2.65 19.99 13.36
N VAL A 155 -2.05 18.80 13.44
CA VAL A 155 -0.61 18.58 13.41
C VAL A 155 -0.25 18.00 12.04
N HIS A 156 0.58 18.71 11.29
CA HIS A 156 1.03 18.25 9.97
C HIS A 156 2.49 17.78 10.02
N ALA A 157 2.76 16.65 9.38
CA ALA A 157 4.11 16.16 9.14
C ALA A 157 4.28 15.73 7.69
N ARG A 158 5.47 15.95 7.14
CA ARG A 158 5.87 15.43 5.82
C ARG A 158 6.92 14.33 6.02
N ILE A 159 6.63 13.13 5.54
CA ILE A 159 7.53 11.97 5.59
C ILE A 159 7.73 11.49 4.16
N PRO A 160 8.70 12.04 3.41
CA PRO A 160 8.87 11.72 2.00
C PRO A 160 9.31 10.27 1.81
N MET A 161 8.40 9.41 1.39
CA MET A 161 8.66 8.01 1.10
C MET A 161 8.84 7.81 -0.40
N GLN A 162 9.79 6.99 -0.80
CA GLN A 162 10.01 6.67 -2.20
C GLN A 162 8.81 5.89 -2.74
N HIS A 163 8.34 6.27 -3.94
CA HIS A 163 7.23 5.58 -4.59
C HIS A 163 7.61 4.12 -4.86
N GLY A 164 6.73 3.20 -4.48
CA GLY A 164 6.96 1.76 -4.65
C GLY A 164 7.81 1.11 -3.57
N ALA A 165 8.88 1.75 -3.10
CA ALA A 165 9.83 1.18 -2.15
C ALA A 165 9.27 1.01 -0.73
N ALA A 166 9.96 0.20 0.06
CA ALA A 166 9.70 0.11 1.50
C ALA A 166 10.10 1.42 2.20
N PRO A 167 9.41 1.81 3.30
CA PRO A 167 9.84 2.92 4.12
C PRO A 167 11.27 2.71 4.65
N ARG A 168 12.03 3.78 4.78
CA ARG A 168 13.30 3.74 5.50
C ARG A 168 13.05 3.56 6.99
N GLU A 169 14.00 3.01 7.70
CA GLU A 169 13.91 2.84 9.16
C GLU A 169 13.62 4.17 9.87
N SER A 170 14.27 5.26 9.42
CA SER A 170 14.01 6.61 9.92
C SER A 170 12.60 7.14 9.62
N ASP A 171 11.92 6.61 8.62
CA ASP A 171 10.55 7.00 8.32
C ASP A 171 9.61 6.45 9.41
N PHE A 172 9.82 5.20 9.86
CA PHE A 172 9.08 4.64 11.00
C PHE A 172 9.28 5.48 12.27
N ASP A 173 10.51 5.92 12.55
CA ASP A 173 10.80 6.78 13.70
C ASP A 173 10.07 8.13 13.60
N THR A 174 9.98 8.69 12.38
CA THR A 174 9.24 9.94 12.16
C THR A 174 7.73 9.74 12.31
N PHE A 175 7.18 8.61 11.87
CA PHE A 175 5.78 8.26 12.15
C PHE A 175 5.52 8.20 13.65
N LEU A 176 6.38 7.50 14.39
CA LEU A 176 6.24 7.37 15.85
C LEU A 176 6.31 8.73 16.55
N THR A 177 7.35 9.52 16.30
CA THR A 177 7.51 10.85 16.90
C THR A 177 6.33 11.79 16.61
N THR A 178 5.72 11.66 15.43
CA THR A 178 4.55 12.43 15.05
C THR A 178 3.29 11.99 15.82
N MET A 179 3.16 10.70 16.10
CA MET A 179 1.99 10.11 16.72
C MET A 179 2.09 9.98 18.25
N ILE A 180 3.29 9.96 18.81
CA ILE A 180 3.50 9.92 20.26
C ILE A 180 2.74 11.07 20.94
N GLY A 181 2.16 10.81 22.11
CA GLY A 181 1.32 11.76 22.84
C GLY A 181 -0.07 11.98 22.23
N SER A 182 -0.45 11.21 21.20
CA SER A 182 -1.83 11.18 20.72
C SER A 182 -2.65 10.11 21.46
N LYS A 183 -3.96 10.34 21.58
CA LYS A 183 -4.88 9.35 22.16
C LYS A 183 -5.29 8.33 21.11
N PHE A 184 -5.79 7.16 21.55
CA PHE A 184 -6.30 6.13 20.63
C PHE A 184 -7.32 6.67 19.63
N ASN A 185 -8.25 7.51 20.08
CA ASN A 185 -9.30 8.10 19.24
C ASN A 185 -8.84 9.33 18.44
N THR A 186 -7.61 9.82 18.58
CA THR A 186 -7.08 10.90 17.75
C THR A 186 -7.05 10.46 16.28
N PRO A 187 -7.71 11.17 15.35
CA PRO A 187 -7.68 10.84 13.94
C PRO A 187 -6.26 11.00 13.38
N VAL A 188 -5.86 10.03 12.53
CA VAL A 188 -4.61 10.08 11.76
C VAL A 188 -4.97 9.97 10.29
N ILE A 189 -4.63 10.97 9.50
CA ILE A 189 -4.86 11.02 8.06
C ILE A 189 -3.51 10.87 7.37
N ILE A 190 -3.41 9.89 6.48
CA ILE A 190 -2.20 9.62 5.70
C ILE A 190 -2.52 9.88 4.24
N ASN A 191 -1.74 10.72 3.59
CA ASN A 191 -1.89 10.90 2.15
C ASN A 191 -0.58 10.72 1.38
N ASP A 192 -0.71 10.29 0.14
CA ASP A 192 0.32 10.36 -0.88
C ASP A 192 -0.27 11.01 -2.14
N HIS A 193 0.24 10.70 -3.32
CA HIS A 193 -0.32 11.22 -4.58
C HIS A 193 -1.72 10.64 -4.86
N LEU A 194 -1.83 9.32 -4.98
CA LEU A 194 -3.07 8.60 -5.33
C LEU A 194 -3.86 8.10 -4.12
N GLY A 195 -3.21 7.94 -2.99
CA GLY A 195 -3.81 7.33 -1.80
C GLY A 195 -3.75 5.81 -1.76
N ASP A 196 -3.00 5.18 -2.65
CA ASP A 196 -3.02 3.72 -2.85
C ASP A 196 -1.80 2.97 -2.28
N ASN A 197 -0.60 3.52 -2.37
CA ASN A 197 0.64 2.81 -2.07
C ASN A 197 1.28 3.26 -0.73
N ARG A 198 1.90 4.45 -0.72
CA ARG A 198 2.57 5.00 0.46
C ARG A 198 1.58 5.35 1.55
N ALA A 199 0.41 5.88 1.17
CA ALA A 199 -0.68 6.15 2.10
C ALA A 199 -1.18 4.85 2.76
N THR A 200 -1.31 3.76 2.01
CA THR A 200 -1.63 2.44 2.54
C THR A 200 -0.59 1.97 3.56
N THR A 201 0.69 2.01 3.20
CA THR A 201 1.78 1.58 4.09
C THR A 201 1.82 2.42 5.37
N GLY A 202 1.69 3.74 5.23
CA GLY A 202 1.62 4.66 6.38
C GLY A 202 0.39 4.42 7.26
N ALA A 203 -0.76 4.11 6.65
CA ALA A 203 -1.97 3.76 7.39
C ALA A 203 -1.80 2.46 8.20
N ILE A 204 -1.13 1.45 7.64
CA ILE A 204 -0.81 0.21 8.38
C ILE A 204 0.12 0.52 9.57
N ILE A 205 1.17 1.33 9.37
CA ILE A 205 2.06 1.78 10.45
C ILE A 205 1.26 2.49 11.55
N ALA A 206 0.36 3.40 11.17
CA ALA A 206 -0.50 4.12 12.13
C ALA A 206 -1.47 3.16 12.86
N CYS A 207 -2.01 2.16 12.20
CA CYS A 207 -2.87 1.15 12.82
C CYS A 207 -2.08 0.27 13.80
N ILE A 208 -0.85 -0.16 13.44
CA ILE A 208 0.04 -0.88 14.35
C ILE A 208 0.26 -0.04 15.62
N PHE A 209 0.60 1.24 15.48
CA PHE A 209 0.75 2.13 16.64
C PHE A 209 -0.54 2.22 17.48
N LYS A 210 -1.71 2.35 16.85
CA LYS A 210 -3.01 2.38 17.55
C LYS A 210 -3.32 1.08 18.27
N GLU A 211 -3.03 -0.07 17.66
CA GLU A 211 -3.23 -1.38 18.30
C GLU A 211 -2.42 -1.48 19.58
N PHE A 212 -1.20 -0.96 19.61
CA PHE A 212 -0.37 -0.94 20.79
C PHE A 212 -0.84 0.06 21.85
N GLN A 213 -1.45 1.16 21.46
CA GLN A 213 -2.11 2.05 22.44
C GLN A 213 -3.24 1.32 23.18
N VAL A 214 -3.98 0.44 22.51
CA VAL A 214 -5.02 -0.39 23.14
C VAL A 214 -4.38 -1.51 23.95
N GLY A 215 -3.37 -2.19 23.41
CA GLY A 215 -2.68 -3.29 24.08
C GLY A 215 -1.99 -2.91 25.40
N SER A 216 -1.54 -1.65 25.53
CA SER A 216 -1.02 -1.13 26.80
C SER A 216 -2.08 -1.00 27.89
N CYS A 217 -3.37 -1.12 27.53
CA CYS A 217 -4.52 -1.01 28.43
C CYS A 217 -5.21 -2.36 28.68
N TYR A 218 -4.63 -3.49 28.25
CA TYR A 218 -5.34 -4.76 28.06
C TYR A 218 -5.70 -5.54 29.33
N ASP A 219 -5.32 -5.11 30.53
CA ASP A 219 -5.65 -5.81 31.77
C ASP A 219 -7.08 -5.49 32.27
N GLY A 220 -8.08 -5.64 31.41
CA GLY A 220 -9.50 -5.67 31.78
C GLY A 220 -10.32 -4.43 31.51
N LEU A 221 -9.76 -3.34 30.94
CA LEU A 221 -10.42 -2.05 30.77
C LEU A 221 -10.70 -1.63 29.31
N VAL A 222 -10.50 -2.52 28.33
CA VAL A 222 -10.65 -2.19 26.90
C VAL A 222 -12.03 -1.63 26.57
N ALA A 223 -13.09 -2.12 27.20
CA ALA A 223 -14.46 -1.64 26.96
C ALA A 223 -14.72 -0.21 27.48
N SER A 224 -13.85 0.32 28.36
CA SER A 224 -13.99 1.67 28.92
C SER A 224 -13.10 2.72 28.24
N ILE A 225 -12.28 2.33 27.24
CA ILE A 225 -11.43 3.26 26.52
C ILE A 225 -12.27 4.06 25.52
N PRO A 226 -12.30 5.39 25.59
CA PRO A 226 -13.02 6.19 24.61
C PRO A 226 -12.54 5.94 23.19
N GLY A 227 -13.46 5.61 22.28
CA GLY A 227 -13.17 5.33 20.86
C GLY A 227 -12.88 3.88 20.53
N VAL A 228 -12.78 2.97 21.51
CA VAL A 228 -12.82 1.53 21.27
C VAL A 228 -14.27 1.11 21.08
N ASN A 229 -14.57 0.56 19.94
CA ASN A 229 -15.91 0.08 19.60
C ASN A 229 -15.93 -1.45 19.44
N GLN A 230 -17.10 -2.01 19.19
CA GLN A 230 -17.29 -3.44 18.99
C GLN A 230 -16.47 -3.99 17.82
N GLU A 231 -16.17 -3.16 16.80
CA GLU A 231 -15.34 -3.57 15.64
C GLU A 231 -13.89 -3.85 16.07
N VAL A 232 -13.31 -3.02 16.95
CA VAL A 232 -11.97 -3.25 17.53
C VAL A 232 -11.95 -4.56 18.31
N LEU A 233 -12.98 -4.80 19.13
CA LEU A 233 -13.10 -6.05 19.90
C LEU A 233 -13.26 -7.27 18.99
N ASN A 234 -13.98 -7.15 17.87
CA ASN A 234 -14.16 -8.21 16.90
C ASN A 234 -12.84 -8.62 16.23
N LEU A 235 -11.90 -7.69 16.07
CA LEU A 235 -10.58 -8.00 15.55
C LEU A 235 -9.78 -8.96 16.46
N ALA A 236 -10.08 -9.02 17.75
CA ALA A 236 -9.46 -10.00 18.65
C ALA A 236 -9.72 -11.46 18.24
N ASN A 237 -10.83 -11.71 17.56
CA ASN A 237 -11.23 -13.02 17.06
C ASN A 237 -10.79 -13.30 15.61
N TYR A 238 -9.96 -12.43 15.04
CA TYR A 238 -9.48 -12.61 13.67
C TYR A 238 -8.79 -13.96 13.46
N LYS A 239 -9.20 -14.64 12.40
CA LYS A 239 -8.55 -15.86 11.90
C LYS A 239 -8.25 -15.66 10.43
N GLN A 240 -6.98 -15.84 10.06
CA GLN A 240 -6.60 -15.79 8.65
C GLN A 240 -7.33 -16.91 7.87
N ASP A 241 -7.78 -16.58 6.68
CA ASP A 241 -8.45 -17.56 5.81
C ASP A 241 -7.44 -18.63 5.35
N GLN A 242 -7.59 -19.82 5.88
CA GLN A 242 -6.72 -20.96 5.56
C GLN A 242 -6.99 -21.54 4.16
N LYS A 243 -8.06 -21.14 3.49
CA LYS A 243 -8.35 -21.53 2.12
C LYS A 243 -7.52 -20.75 1.10
N LYS A 244 -7.01 -19.56 1.47
CA LYS A 244 -6.10 -18.79 0.62
C LYS A 244 -4.76 -19.53 0.46
N ASP A 245 -4.13 -19.39 -0.72
CA ASP A 245 -2.81 -19.98 -0.98
C ASP A 245 -1.71 -19.38 -0.09
N GLU A 246 -0.57 -20.08 0.05
CA GLU A 246 0.57 -19.65 0.88
C GLU A 246 1.06 -18.24 0.54
N MET A 247 1.00 -17.85 -0.74
CA MET A 247 1.48 -16.55 -1.18
C MET A 247 0.56 -15.42 -0.72
N THR A 248 -0.75 -15.61 -0.86
CA THR A 248 -1.75 -14.64 -0.38
C THR A 248 -1.77 -14.55 1.14
N ARG A 249 -1.39 -15.63 1.84
CA ARG A 249 -1.17 -15.62 3.29
C ARG A 249 0.14 -14.98 3.72
N GLY A 250 1.00 -14.56 2.77
CA GLY A 250 2.30 -13.96 3.06
C GLY A 250 3.33 -14.96 3.61
N GLU A 251 3.20 -16.24 3.26
CA GLU A 251 4.11 -17.31 3.70
C GLU A 251 5.34 -17.42 2.77
N TYR A 252 5.98 -16.28 2.48
CA TYR A 252 7.20 -16.26 1.68
C TYR A 252 8.36 -16.91 2.45
N LYS A 253 9.32 -17.48 1.72
CA LYS A 253 10.50 -18.11 2.31
C LYS A 253 11.23 -17.17 3.29
N VAL A 254 11.41 -15.90 2.94
CA VAL A 254 12.04 -14.91 3.81
C VAL A 254 11.20 -14.61 5.05
N ILE A 255 9.88 -14.61 4.96
CA ILE A 255 8.98 -14.42 6.11
C ILE A 255 8.97 -15.65 7.03
N LYS A 256 8.95 -16.85 6.44
CA LYS A 256 9.11 -18.11 7.23
C LYS A 256 10.45 -18.13 7.98
N LYS A 257 11.52 -17.64 7.35
CA LYS A 257 12.84 -17.50 7.97
C LYS A 257 12.84 -16.46 9.10
N LEU A 258 12.22 -15.29 8.86
CA LEU A 258 12.03 -14.26 9.89
C LEU A 258 11.30 -14.82 11.11
N MET A 259 10.23 -15.60 10.90
CA MET A 259 9.46 -16.20 12.01
C MET A 259 10.25 -17.25 12.79
N ALA A 260 11.25 -17.87 12.19
CA ALA A 260 12.12 -18.84 12.87
C ALA A 260 13.29 -18.16 13.63
N ASP A 261 13.70 -16.97 13.20
CA ASP A 261 14.91 -16.29 13.68
C ASP A 261 14.61 -15.18 14.70
N LEU A 262 13.49 -14.49 14.55
CA LEU A 262 13.12 -13.35 15.40
C LEU A 262 11.95 -13.73 16.34
N ASP A 263 12.23 -13.78 17.62
CA ASP A 263 11.24 -14.07 18.65
C ASP A 263 10.05 -13.10 18.58
N GLY A 264 8.84 -13.64 18.78
CA GLY A 264 7.60 -12.85 18.70
C GLY A 264 7.11 -12.52 17.30
N SER A 265 7.90 -12.73 16.24
CA SER A 265 7.57 -12.39 14.86
C SER A 265 6.36 -13.16 14.30
N ALA A 266 6.14 -14.40 14.73
CA ALA A 266 4.96 -15.17 14.32
C ALA A 266 3.64 -14.52 14.81
N ASN A 267 3.64 -13.99 16.03
CA ASN A 267 2.51 -13.24 16.57
C ASN A 267 2.40 -11.85 15.93
N ALA A 268 3.53 -11.18 15.72
CA ALA A 268 3.60 -9.90 15.04
C ALA A 268 3.07 -10.00 13.60
N LYS A 269 3.39 -11.09 12.88
CA LYS A 269 2.81 -11.37 11.55
C LYS A 269 1.29 -11.48 11.62
N LYS A 270 0.73 -12.21 12.58
CA LYS A 270 -0.73 -12.33 12.73
C LYS A 270 -1.42 -10.99 12.97
N GLU A 271 -0.80 -10.10 13.75
CA GLU A 271 -1.33 -8.75 14.01
C GLU A 271 -1.23 -7.87 12.77
N CYS A 272 -0.09 -7.90 12.10
CA CYS A 272 0.09 -7.19 10.84
C CYS A 272 -0.92 -7.66 9.78
N ASP A 273 -1.11 -8.97 9.63
CA ASP A 273 -2.07 -9.56 8.71
C ASP A 273 -3.51 -9.13 9.03
N LYS A 274 -3.88 -9.14 10.29
CA LYS A 274 -5.19 -8.68 10.78
C LYS A 274 -5.46 -7.22 10.36
N ILE A 275 -4.47 -6.35 10.53
CA ILE A 275 -4.57 -4.94 10.14
C ILE A 275 -4.70 -4.81 8.63
N ILE A 276 -3.89 -5.52 7.86
CA ILE A 276 -3.92 -5.52 6.39
C ILE A 276 -5.28 -5.99 5.89
N ASP A 277 -5.78 -7.12 6.38
CA ASP A 277 -7.06 -7.70 5.96
C ASP A 277 -8.26 -6.84 6.41
N SER A 278 -8.17 -6.17 7.57
CA SER A 278 -9.23 -5.27 8.02
C SER A 278 -9.34 -3.99 7.18
N GLY A 279 -8.22 -3.53 6.64
CA GLY A 279 -8.16 -2.33 5.79
C GLY A 279 -8.48 -2.60 4.32
N GLU A 280 -8.68 -3.85 3.94
CA GLU A 280 -8.99 -4.23 2.57
C GLU A 280 -10.40 -3.75 2.18
N VAL A 281 -10.50 -3.04 1.07
CA VAL A 281 -11.78 -2.66 0.48
C VAL A 281 -12.29 -3.82 -0.36
N LYS A 282 -13.34 -4.51 0.12
CA LYS A 282 -13.95 -5.70 -0.52
C LYS A 282 -15.14 -5.35 -1.42
N GLU A 283 -15.00 -4.35 -2.27
CA GLU A 283 -16.03 -3.99 -3.23
C GLU A 283 -15.74 -4.60 -4.60
N PRO A 284 -16.75 -5.09 -5.33
CA PRO A 284 -16.56 -5.58 -6.69
C PRO A 284 -15.98 -4.50 -7.60
N GLY A 285 -14.88 -4.80 -8.27
CA GLY A 285 -14.22 -3.85 -9.17
C GLY A 285 -13.14 -2.98 -8.51
N ILE A 286 -13.02 -3.00 -7.20
CA ILE A 286 -11.96 -2.29 -6.48
C ILE A 286 -10.81 -3.26 -6.21
N ASN A 287 -9.67 -3.00 -6.86
CA ASN A 287 -8.48 -3.85 -6.75
C ASN A 287 -7.77 -3.61 -5.42
N GLY A 288 -8.04 -4.44 -4.40
CA GLY A 288 -7.25 -4.67 -3.19
C GLY A 288 -6.40 -3.49 -2.69
N LEU A 289 -7.02 -2.33 -2.48
CA LEU A 289 -6.33 -1.06 -2.20
C LEU A 289 -5.40 -1.11 -0.98
N MET A 290 -5.56 -2.11 -0.14
CA MET A 290 -4.85 -2.17 1.13
C MET A 290 -4.06 -3.47 1.32
N ASN A 291 -4.24 -4.46 0.45
CA ASN A 291 -3.64 -5.76 0.69
C ASN A 291 -2.32 -5.94 -0.06
N ILE A 292 -1.20 -5.61 0.63
CA ILE A 292 0.16 -5.76 0.10
C ILE A 292 0.44 -7.21 -0.35
N ARG A 293 -0.08 -8.21 0.39
CA ARG A 293 0.13 -9.64 0.07
C ARG A 293 -0.59 -10.04 -1.21
N GLU A 294 -1.82 -9.56 -1.40
CA GLU A 294 -2.56 -9.80 -2.63
C GLU A 294 -1.93 -9.09 -3.83
N ASP A 295 -1.36 -7.89 -3.64
CA ASP A 295 -0.62 -7.22 -4.71
C ASP A 295 0.65 -8.01 -5.10
N ILE A 296 1.38 -8.56 -4.13
CA ILE A 296 2.52 -9.46 -4.38
C ILE A 296 2.06 -10.67 -5.19
N ALA A 297 1.00 -11.35 -4.73
CA ALA A 297 0.47 -12.54 -5.40
C ALA A 297 0.03 -12.22 -6.83
N ARG A 298 -0.70 -11.13 -7.05
CA ARG A 298 -1.17 -10.66 -8.36
C ARG A 298 -0.02 -10.35 -9.31
N ASN A 299 0.95 -9.55 -8.86
CA ASN A 299 2.10 -9.19 -9.69
C ASN A 299 2.96 -10.41 -10.02
N LYS A 300 3.09 -11.37 -9.09
CA LYS A 300 3.82 -12.61 -9.35
C LYS A 300 3.12 -13.49 -10.40
N MET A 301 1.80 -13.49 -10.43
CA MET A 301 1.06 -14.21 -11.49
C MET A 301 1.24 -13.56 -12.85
N ARG A 302 1.24 -12.21 -12.89
CA ARG A 302 1.48 -11.49 -14.14
C ARG A 302 2.91 -11.64 -14.62
N PHE A 303 3.87 -11.81 -13.73
CA PHE A 303 5.30 -11.86 -14.03
C PHE A 303 5.65 -12.85 -15.17
N GLU A 304 4.98 -13.98 -15.21
CA GLU A 304 5.24 -15.00 -16.24
C GLU A 304 4.44 -14.82 -17.54
N LEU A 305 3.48 -13.91 -17.52
CA LEU A 305 2.59 -13.63 -18.63
C LEU A 305 3.02 -12.43 -19.48
N VAL A 306 4.06 -11.70 -19.06
CA VAL A 306 4.49 -10.45 -19.68
C VAL A 306 5.88 -10.60 -20.32
N ASP A 307 6.26 -9.62 -21.15
CA ASP A 307 7.59 -9.59 -21.78
C ASP A 307 8.71 -9.27 -20.78
N ASP A 308 9.96 -9.46 -21.23
CA ASP A 308 11.15 -9.33 -20.36
C ASP A 308 11.30 -7.93 -19.74
N ALA A 309 10.86 -6.86 -20.42
CA ALA A 309 10.94 -5.50 -19.91
C ALA A 309 9.92 -5.28 -18.76
N GLU A 310 8.69 -5.75 -18.95
CA GLU A 310 7.66 -5.68 -17.91
C GLU A 310 7.98 -6.64 -16.76
N GLN A 311 8.60 -7.78 -17.02
CA GLN A 311 9.07 -8.70 -15.96
C GLN A 311 10.02 -8.02 -14.98
N ILE A 312 10.94 -7.18 -15.47
CA ILE A 312 11.86 -6.43 -14.59
C ILE A 312 11.08 -5.48 -13.68
N VAL A 313 10.09 -4.78 -14.22
CA VAL A 313 9.24 -3.86 -13.46
C VAL A 313 8.44 -4.59 -12.39
N LEU A 314 7.78 -5.69 -12.77
CA LEU A 314 6.98 -6.50 -11.84
C LEU A 314 7.86 -7.15 -10.77
N LYS A 315 9.05 -7.64 -11.13
CA LYS A 315 10.02 -8.20 -10.19
C LYS A 315 10.38 -7.17 -9.10
N ASN A 316 10.74 -5.97 -9.50
CA ASN A 316 11.08 -4.91 -8.57
C ASN A 316 9.88 -4.57 -7.66
N LYS A 317 8.68 -4.43 -8.21
CA LYS A 317 7.47 -4.16 -7.45
C LYS A 317 7.15 -5.26 -6.42
N ILE A 318 7.32 -6.52 -6.80
CA ILE A 318 7.15 -7.66 -5.90
C ILE A 318 8.18 -7.60 -4.76
N MET A 319 9.44 -7.38 -5.10
CA MET A 319 10.54 -7.31 -4.12
C MET A 319 10.32 -6.17 -3.12
N ASP A 320 9.94 -4.99 -3.60
CA ASP A 320 9.63 -3.84 -2.77
C ASP A 320 8.45 -4.10 -1.81
N ASN A 321 7.41 -4.75 -2.29
CA ASN A 321 6.26 -5.10 -1.46
C ASN A 321 6.59 -6.20 -0.44
N VAL A 322 7.42 -7.18 -0.78
CA VAL A 322 7.93 -8.18 0.20
C VAL A 322 8.76 -7.49 1.27
N GLN A 323 9.59 -6.52 0.90
CA GLN A 323 10.37 -5.73 1.84
C GLN A 323 9.47 -4.88 2.76
N LYS A 324 8.45 -4.22 2.21
CA LYS A 324 7.45 -3.49 3.02
C LYS A 324 6.82 -4.40 4.06
N TYR A 325 6.34 -5.56 3.63
CA TYR A 325 5.68 -6.52 4.50
C TYR A 325 6.62 -7.04 5.59
N PHE A 326 7.87 -7.35 5.24
CA PHE A 326 8.91 -7.74 6.19
C PHE A 326 9.13 -6.66 7.25
N TYR A 327 9.35 -5.41 6.85
CA TYR A 327 9.56 -4.30 7.77
C TYR A 327 8.34 -4.02 8.66
N LEU A 328 7.11 -4.17 8.15
CA LEU A 328 5.89 -4.02 8.94
C LEU A 328 5.81 -5.08 10.05
N ILE A 329 6.18 -6.33 9.76
CA ILE A 329 6.24 -7.39 10.77
C ILE A 329 7.32 -7.07 11.82
N VAL A 330 8.53 -6.71 11.38
CA VAL A 330 9.63 -6.36 12.27
C VAL A 330 9.29 -5.13 13.13
N PHE A 331 8.65 -4.13 12.55
CA PHE A 331 8.15 -2.96 13.28
C PHE A 331 7.11 -3.33 14.34
N THR A 332 6.26 -4.30 14.05
CA THR A 332 5.29 -4.83 15.03
C THR A 332 6.00 -5.53 16.19
N VAL A 333 7.08 -6.29 15.94
CA VAL A 333 7.92 -6.88 17.01
C VAL A 333 8.55 -5.78 17.87
N TYR A 334 9.17 -4.79 17.22
CA TYR A 334 9.79 -3.65 17.90
C TYR A 334 8.79 -2.94 18.83
N MET A 335 7.60 -2.62 18.33
CA MET A 335 6.56 -1.97 19.14
C MET A 335 6.18 -2.81 20.37
N ARG A 336 6.14 -4.13 20.24
CA ARG A 336 5.87 -5.03 21.37
C ARG A 336 7.00 -5.02 22.41
N GLU A 337 8.26 -5.07 21.96
CA GLU A 337 9.42 -5.01 22.85
C GLU A 337 9.43 -3.69 23.64
N GLU A 338 9.20 -2.55 22.97
CA GLU A 338 9.16 -1.24 23.63
C GLU A 338 8.04 -1.12 24.68
N ILE A 339 6.85 -1.65 24.38
CA ILE A 339 5.72 -1.63 25.35
C ILE A 339 6.00 -2.52 26.54
N ASN A 340 6.55 -3.73 26.34
CA ASN A 340 6.89 -4.62 27.44
C ASN A 340 7.96 -3.98 28.33
N SER A 341 8.97 -3.37 27.72
CA SER A 341 10.01 -2.64 28.46
C SER A 341 9.44 -1.45 29.27
N ALA A 342 8.46 -0.74 28.71
CA ALA A 342 7.78 0.35 29.41
C ALA A 342 6.90 -0.17 30.57
N LYS A 343 6.23 -1.32 30.42
CA LYS A 343 5.47 -1.97 31.51
C LYS A 343 6.39 -2.42 32.64
N ASP A 344 7.49 -3.09 32.33
CA ASP A 344 8.47 -3.52 33.34
C ASP A 344 9.07 -2.35 34.11
N ALA A 345 9.27 -1.20 33.45
CA ALA A 345 9.72 0.03 34.11
C ALA A 345 8.63 0.64 35.02
N SER A 346 7.36 0.65 34.53
CA SER A 346 6.20 1.14 35.30
C SER A 346 5.92 0.27 36.52
N ASP A 347 6.00 -1.04 36.40
CA ASP A 347 5.79 -1.98 37.53
C ASP A 347 6.86 -1.81 38.61
N LYS A 348 8.09 -1.46 38.25
CA LYS A 348 9.17 -1.11 39.18
C LYS A 348 8.90 0.25 39.85
N GLU A 349 8.38 1.22 39.13
CA GLU A 349 8.02 2.55 39.63
C GLU A 349 6.73 2.51 40.47
N ASP A 350 5.74 1.69 40.09
CA ASP A 350 4.49 1.45 40.83
C ASP A 350 4.73 0.72 42.16
N THR A 351 5.78 -0.13 42.23
CA THR A 351 6.20 -0.71 43.50
C THR A 351 6.74 0.36 44.47
N LEU A 352 7.35 1.42 43.92
CA LEU A 352 7.77 2.60 44.66
C LEU A 352 6.58 3.55 44.95
N LEU A 353 5.62 3.71 44.03
CA LEU A 353 4.47 4.60 44.11
C LEU A 353 3.30 4.02 44.93
N LYS A 354 3.12 2.72 45.02
CA LYS A 354 2.18 2.06 45.93
C LYS A 354 2.45 2.44 47.40
N SER A 355 3.69 2.90 47.67
CA SER A 355 4.03 3.47 48.98
C SER A 355 3.55 4.93 49.15
N THR A 356 3.12 5.61 48.11
CA THR A 356 2.77 7.04 48.12
C THR A 356 1.32 7.37 47.71
N GLY A 357 0.49 6.38 47.37
CA GLY A 357 -0.96 6.52 47.15
C GLY A 357 -1.41 7.29 45.91
N LYS A 358 -0.55 7.48 44.91
CA LYS A 358 -0.93 8.12 43.64
C LYS A 358 -1.00 7.07 42.52
N HIS A 359 -2.20 6.85 41.98
CA HIS A 359 -2.39 6.02 40.79
C HIS A 359 -2.00 6.85 39.55
N ALA A 360 -1.03 6.33 38.77
CA ALA A 360 -0.80 6.84 37.43
C ALA A 360 -1.97 6.44 36.53
N ILE A 361 -2.46 7.37 35.73
CA ILE A 361 -3.54 7.13 34.74
C ILE A 361 -2.90 6.37 33.57
N PRO A 362 -3.34 5.14 33.25
CA PRO A 362 -2.81 4.40 32.11
C PRO A 362 -3.14 5.15 30.80
N GLY A 363 -2.16 5.42 29.99
CA GLY A 363 -2.35 5.90 28.61
C GLY A 363 -1.77 7.24 28.22
N GLU A 364 -1.10 7.98 29.13
CA GLU A 364 -0.66 9.35 28.81
C GLU A 364 0.73 9.47 28.17
N GLU A 365 1.64 8.50 28.29
CA GLU A 365 2.91 8.58 27.56
C GLU A 365 3.48 7.19 27.26
N LEU A 366 3.39 6.76 26.01
CA LEU A 366 4.20 5.68 25.51
C LEU A 366 5.65 6.18 25.46
N LYS A 367 6.47 5.86 26.44
CA LYS A 367 7.90 6.20 26.43
C LYS A 367 8.63 5.17 25.59
N ILE A 368 8.93 5.53 24.36
CA ILE A 368 9.80 4.74 23.48
C ILE A 368 11.24 4.96 23.96
N GLN A 369 11.94 3.88 24.31
CA GLN A 369 13.30 3.92 24.86
C GLN A 369 14.36 3.98 23.76
N LYS A 370 14.14 3.27 22.66
CA LYS A 370 15.03 3.27 21.49
C LYS A 370 14.24 3.50 20.19
N THR A 371 14.87 4.08 19.20
CA THR A 371 14.29 4.25 17.86
C THR A 371 14.22 2.91 17.11
N PHE A 372 13.33 2.81 16.14
CA PHE A 372 13.29 1.63 15.26
C PHE A 372 14.60 1.44 14.49
N LYS A 373 15.26 2.54 14.11
CA LYS A 373 16.57 2.51 13.47
C LYS A 373 17.65 1.92 14.39
N GLU A 374 17.65 2.25 15.69
CA GLU A 374 18.55 1.66 16.67
C GLU A 374 18.25 0.17 16.87
N PHE A 375 16.98 -0.21 17.01
CA PHE A 375 16.55 -1.59 17.07
C PHE A 375 17.06 -2.42 15.86
N MET A 376 16.91 -1.88 14.65
CA MET A 376 17.42 -2.53 13.43
C MET A 376 18.94 -2.59 13.38
N SER A 377 19.64 -1.63 13.99
CA SER A 377 21.09 -1.64 14.08
C SER A 377 21.62 -2.70 15.03
N GLU A 378 20.89 -3.00 16.10
CA GLU A 378 21.21 -4.13 17.00
C GLU A 378 20.95 -5.49 16.34
N LYS A 379 20.13 -5.54 15.30
CA LYS A 379 19.70 -6.77 14.60
C LYS A 379 20.10 -6.70 13.10
N GLU A 380 21.35 -6.36 12.80
CA GLU A 380 21.84 -6.16 11.41
C GLU A 380 21.57 -7.36 10.49
N HIS A 381 21.57 -8.59 11.05
CA HIS A 381 21.28 -9.82 10.31
C HIS A 381 19.88 -9.79 9.65
N LEU A 382 18.93 -8.99 10.17
CA LEU A 382 17.60 -8.83 9.56
C LEU A 382 17.67 -8.06 8.22
N ARG A 383 18.57 -7.07 8.11
CA ARG A 383 18.81 -6.37 6.85
C ARG A 383 19.41 -7.32 5.82
N ASP A 384 20.39 -8.12 6.21
CA ASP A 384 20.98 -9.15 5.35
C ASP A 384 19.93 -10.21 4.95
N MET A 385 19.06 -10.59 5.88
CA MET A 385 18.01 -11.57 5.62
C MET A 385 17.06 -11.09 4.52
N ILE A 386 16.59 -9.85 4.58
CA ILE A 386 15.65 -9.33 3.57
C ILE A 386 16.36 -9.11 2.22
N GLU A 387 17.58 -8.60 2.19
CA GLU A 387 18.33 -8.41 0.94
C GLU A 387 18.58 -9.74 0.22
N LYS A 388 19.04 -10.75 0.93
CA LYS A 388 19.21 -12.11 0.38
C LYS A 388 17.87 -12.78 0.06
N GLY A 389 16.84 -12.51 0.86
CA GLY A 389 15.50 -13.09 0.70
C GLY A 389 14.78 -12.63 -0.57
N LYS A 390 15.13 -11.46 -1.13
CA LYS A 390 14.62 -11.00 -2.41
C LYS A 390 15.03 -11.94 -3.56
N GLU A 391 16.22 -12.55 -3.47
CA GLU A 391 16.73 -13.48 -4.47
C GLU A 391 16.08 -14.87 -4.33
N ASP A 392 15.63 -15.23 -3.13
CA ASP A 392 15.01 -16.51 -2.81
C ASP A 392 13.54 -16.65 -3.27
N LEU A 393 12.94 -15.59 -3.80
CA LEU A 393 11.60 -15.66 -4.39
C LEU A 393 11.66 -16.53 -5.63
N LYS A 394 10.81 -17.53 -5.68
CA LYS A 394 10.65 -18.33 -6.92
C LYS A 394 10.07 -17.45 -8.01
N TRP A 395 10.92 -17.01 -8.93
CA TRP A 395 10.51 -16.19 -10.08
C TRP A 395 9.83 -17.01 -11.15
N GLU A 396 10.11 -18.30 -11.17
CA GLU A 396 9.46 -19.24 -12.04
C GLU A 396 8.20 -19.79 -11.36
N ARG A 397 7.09 -19.62 -12.04
CA ARG A 397 5.82 -20.16 -11.59
C ARG A 397 5.49 -21.42 -12.35
N ASP A 398 5.03 -22.43 -11.62
CA ASP A 398 4.31 -23.52 -12.20
C ASP A 398 2.90 -23.03 -12.51
N ILE A 399 2.61 -22.79 -13.79
CA ILE A 399 1.24 -22.56 -14.22
C ILE A 399 0.54 -23.92 -14.10
N PRO A 400 -0.45 -24.06 -13.23
CA PRO A 400 -1.15 -25.32 -13.09
C PRO A 400 -1.78 -25.75 -14.40
N GLU A 401 -1.73 -27.04 -14.68
CA GLU A 401 -2.27 -27.65 -15.90
C GLU A 401 -3.71 -27.22 -16.17
N ALA A 402 -4.53 -27.21 -15.13
CA ALA A 402 -5.92 -26.79 -15.22
C ALA A 402 -6.11 -25.32 -15.69
N ALA A 403 -5.13 -24.42 -15.48
CA ALA A 403 -5.23 -23.06 -16.02
C ALA A 403 -5.12 -23.03 -17.54
N TRP A 404 -4.32 -23.91 -18.09
CA TRP A 404 -4.17 -24.05 -19.54
C TRP A 404 -5.37 -24.74 -20.16
N GLU A 405 -5.91 -25.78 -19.51
CA GLU A 405 -7.15 -26.41 -19.94
C GLU A 405 -8.26 -25.39 -20.01
N VAL A 406 -8.41 -24.53 -18.97
CA VAL A 406 -9.39 -23.43 -19.00
C VAL A 406 -9.14 -22.44 -20.13
N LEU A 407 -7.88 -22.05 -20.40
CA LEU A 407 -7.56 -21.13 -21.49
C LEU A 407 -7.82 -21.76 -22.87
N VAL A 408 -7.53 -23.06 -23.02
CA VAL A 408 -7.81 -23.80 -24.27
C VAL A 408 -9.32 -23.94 -24.46
N ASP A 409 -10.06 -24.32 -23.43
CA ASP A 409 -11.52 -24.44 -23.49
C ASP A 409 -12.19 -23.09 -23.78
N MET A 410 -11.72 -22.00 -23.13
CA MET A 410 -12.21 -20.66 -23.40
C MET A 410 -11.90 -20.17 -24.81
N ALA A 411 -10.77 -20.57 -25.38
CA ALA A 411 -10.40 -20.22 -26.74
C ALA A 411 -11.34 -20.86 -27.80
N ASP A 412 -12.04 -21.92 -27.42
CA ASP A 412 -13.02 -22.58 -28.31
C ASP A 412 -14.38 -21.85 -28.35
N GLU A 413 -14.73 -21.10 -27.29
CA GLU A 413 -16.10 -20.60 -27.11
C GLU A 413 -16.23 -19.08 -27.05
N ASP A 414 -15.26 -18.39 -26.41
CA ASP A 414 -15.36 -16.98 -26.07
C ASP A 414 -14.39 -16.06 -26.83
N PHE A 415 -13.46 -16.64 -27.59
CA PHE A 415 -12.49 -15.88 -28.37
C PHE A 415 -12.78 -16.00 -29.88
N ASP A 416 -12.35 -14.97 -30.61
CA ASP A 416 -12.23 -15.01 -32.06
C ASP A 416 -11.56 -16.33 -32.52
N GLU A 417 -12.11 -16.97 -33.56
CA GLU A 417 -11.61 -18.25 -34.15
C GLU A 417 -10.09 -18.24 -34.37
N ASN A 418 -9.51 -17.07 -34.70
CA ASN A 418 -8.07 -16.92 -34.93
C ASN A 418 -7.26 -17.09 -33.65
N LEU A 419 -7.74 -16.57 -32.52
CA LEU A 419 -7.05 -16.68 -31.24
C LEU A 419 -7.10 -18.11 -30.71
N GLY A 420 -8.25 -18.79 -30.84
CA GLY A 420 -8.40 -20.21 -30.52
C GLY A 420 -7.43 -21.08 -31.28
N CYS A 421 -7.32 -20.89 -32.62
CA CYS A 421 -6.36 -21.56 -33.45
C CYS A 421 -4.89 -21.31 -33.03
N ILE A 422 -4.54 -20.07 -32.68
CA ILE A 422 -3.19 -19.73 -32.23
C ILE A 422 -2.85 -20.48 -30.95
N ILE A 423 -3.76 -20.45 -29.94
CA ILE A 423 -3.55 -21.13 -28.66
C ILE A 423 -3.35 -22.65 -28.89
N LYS A 424 -4.24 -23.28 -29.64
CA LYS A 424 -4.15 -24.73 -29.96
C LYS A 424 -2.85 -25.09 -30.68
N ASN A 425 -2.46 -24.32 -31.68
CA ASN A 425 -1.23 -24.56 -32.44
C ASN A 425 0.02 -24.42 -31.55
N ILE A 426 0.08 -23.39 -30.70
CA ILE A 426 1.19 -23.21 -29.76
C ILE A 426 1.27 -24.37 -28.78
N PHE A 427 0.13 -24.83 -28.27
CA PHE A 427 0.08 -25.96 -27.37
C PHE A 427 0.54 -27.25 -28.03
N THR A 428 0.13 -27.51 -29.28
CA THR A 428 0.57 -28.63 -30.09
C THR A 428 2.08 -28.59 -30.34
N ILE A 429 2.62 -27.44 -30.70
CA ILE A 429 4.06 -27.22 -30.87
C ILE A 429 4.81 -27.47 -29.56
N ALA A 430 4.31 -26.94 -28.45
CA ALA A 430 4.92 -27.11 -27.14
C ALA A 430 4.96 -28.61 -26.74
N HIS A 431 3.87 -29.35 -26.94
CA HIS A 431 3.85 -30.79 -26.68
C HIS A 431 4.83 -31.57 -27.56
N SER A 432 4.96 -31.18 -28.83
CA SER A 432 5.91 -31.79 -29.74
C SER A 432 7.36 -31.51 -29.33
N LEU A 433 7.69 -30.27 -28.95
CA LEU A 433 9.05 -29.88 -28.53
C LEU A 433 9.54 -30.62 -27.28
N PHE A 434 8.64 -30.98 -26.40
CA PHE A 434 8.96 -31.68 -25.15
C PHE A 434 8.51 -33.15 -25.16
N SER A 435 8.29 -33.73 -26.37
CA SER A 435 7.87 -35.14 -26.53
C SER A 435 8.83 -36.10 -25.85
N ASP A 436 10.13 -35.85 -25.94
CA ASP A 436 11.20 -36.73 -25.46
C ASP A 436 11.42 -36.67 -23.94
N LEU A 437 10.79 -35.73 -23.25
CA LEU A 437 10.83 -35.71 -21.80
C LEU A 437 9.93 -36.81 -21.21
N PRO A 438 10.35 -37.47 -20.10
CA PRO A 438 9.52 -38.41 -19.39
C PRO A 438 8.17 -37.82 -19.02
N ALA A 439 7.10 -38.59 -19.12
CA ALA A 439 5.79 -38.17 -18.69
C ALA A 439 5.82 -37.84 -17.17
N GLY A 440 5.44 -36.62 -16.81
CA GLY A 440 5.48 -36.17 -15.42
C GLY A 440 5.37 -34.68 -15.28
N PRO A 441 5.46 -34.16 -14.03
CA PRO A 441 5.32 -32.75 -13.72
C PRO A 441 6.28 -31.85 -14.49
N ASP A 442 7.52 -32.27 -14.70
CA ASP A 442 8.54 -31.46 -15.37
C ASP A 442 8.26 -31.29 -16.86
N LYS A 443 7.76 -32.33 -17.52
CA LYS A 443 7.33 -32.26 -18.93
C LYS A 443 6.16 -31.29 -19.06
N LYS A 444 5.14 -31.43 -18.22
CA LYS A 444 3.98 -30.55 -18.21
C LYS A 444 4.41 -29.09 -17.97
N ARG A 445 5.24 -28.84 -16.97
CA ARG A 445 5.78 -27.53 -16.64
C ARG A 445 6.52 -26.89 -17.83
N ALA A 446 7.42 -27.63 -18.47
CA ALA A 446 8.16 -27.15 -19.64
C ALA A 446 7.24 -26.81 -20.81
N THR A 447 6.25 -27.67 -21.09
CA THR A 447 5.26 -27.48 -22.15
C THR A 447 4.45 -26.20 -21.92
N TYR A 448 3.88 -26.05 -20.73
CA TYR A 448 3.03 -24.90 -20.43
C TYR A 448 3.80 -23.58 -20.36
N ARG A 449 5.02 -23.62 -19.85
CA ARG A 449 5.89 -22.44 -19.82
C ARG A 449 6.26 -21.96 -21.22
N PHE A 450 6.61 -22.89 -22.12
CA PHE A 450 6.90 -22.55 -23.52
C PHE A 450 5.66 -21.98 -24.19
N ALA A 451 4.50 -22.64 -24.03
CA ALA A 451 3.26 -22.22 -24.64
C ALA A 451 2.86 -20.79 -24.18
N SER A 452 2.93 -20.48 -22.87
CA SER A 452 2.64 -19.12 -22.37
C SER A 452 3.54 -18.06 -22.96
N LYS A 453 4.85 -18.27 -22.88
CA LYS A 453 5.84 -17.30 -23.40
C LYS A 453 5.66 -17.06 -24.90
N THR A 454 5.35 -18.12 -25.65
CA THR A 454 5.14 -18.02 -27.09
C THR A 454 3.84 -17.32 -27.42
N LEU A 455 2.75 -17.65 -26.74
CA LEU A 455 1.45 -17.00 -26.91
C LEU A 455 1.55 -15.49 -26.69
N LEU A 456 2.15 -15.08 -25.59
CA LEU A 456 2.29 -13.66 -25.25
C LEU A 456 3.19 -12.88 -26.21
N LYS A 457 4.16 -13.55 -26.86
CA LYS A 457 4.98 -12.92 -27.91
C LYS A 457 4.25 -12.74 -29.23
N LEU A 458 3.35 -13.65 -29.54
CA LEU A 458 2.66 -13.67 -30.83
C LEU A 458 1.37 -12.85 -30.84
N LEU A 459 0.75 -12.63 -29.67
CA LEU A 459 -0.48 -11.86 -29.58
C LEU A 459 -0.24 -10.37 -29.87
N PRO A 460 -1.08 -9.73 -30.70
CA PRO A 460 -1.12 -8.28 -30.82
C PRO A 460 -1.41 -7.60 -29.47
N SER A 461 -0.90 -6.39 -29.29
CA SER A 461 -1.02 -5.66 -28.01
C SER A 461 -2.46 -5.56 -27.50
N ARG A 462 -3.44 -5.43 -28.38
CA ARG A 462 -4.87 -5.41 -28.03
C ARG A 462 -5.33 -6.75 -27.43
N GLN A 463 -4.98 -7.85 -28.05
CA GLN A 463 -5.38 -9.18 -27.56
C GLN A 463 -4.62 -9.59 -26.30
N LYS A 464 -3.36 -9.14 -26.12
CA LYS A 464 -2.65 -9.26 -24.84
C LYS A 464 -3.42 -8.55 -23.73
N SER A 465 -3.88 -7.34 -23.99
CA SER A 465 -4.67 -6.56 -23.05
C SER A 465 -5.99 -7.25 -22.69
N GLU A 466 -6.64 -7.90 -23.65
CA GLU A 466 -7.88 -8.66 -23.43
C GLU A 466 -7.62 -9.92 -22.59
N VAL A 467 -6.54 -10.67 -22.85
CA VAL A 467 -6.12 -11.82 -22.03
C VAL A 467 -5.74 -11.36 -20.61
N ASP A 468 -4.95 -10.30 -20.49
CA ASP A 468 -4.59 -9.71 -19.20
C ASP A 468 -5.82 -9.23 -18.44
N MET A 469 -6.74 -8.57 -19.11
CA MET A 469 -7.99 -8.10 -18.52
C MET A 469 -8.87 -9.27 -18.09
N LEU A 470 -8.95 -10.35 -18.86
CA LEU A 470 -9.69 -11.55 -18.52
C LEU A 470 -9.09 -12.26 -17.30
N ILE A 471 -7.77 -12.45 -17.29
CA ILE A 471 -7.02 -13.01 -16.16
C ILE A 471 -7.23 -12.11 -14.92
N SER A 472 -7.16 -10.79 -15.07
CA SER A 472 -7.40 -9.83 -14.00
C SER A 472 -8.83 -9.86 -13.49
N LYS A 473 -9.83 -9.82 -14.38
CA LYS A 473 -11.26 -9.86 -14.01
C LYS A 473 -11.64 -11.17 -13.29
N LYS A 474 -11.18 -12.32 -13.80
CA LYS A 474 -11.46 -13.61 -13.16
C LYS A 474 -10.78 -13.74 -11.81
N ARG A 475 -9.64 -13.10 -11.65
CA ARG A 475 -8.95 -13.05 -10.37
C ARG A 475 -9.60 -12.12 -9.35
N MET A 476 -10.23 -11.02 -9.77
CA MET A 476 -11.01 -10.14 -8.89
C MET A 476 -12.21 -10.86 -8.26
N ALA A 477 -12.73 -11.89 -8.94
CA ALA A 477 -13.85 -12.67 -8.45
C ALA A 477 -13.43 -13.89 -7.61
N LEU A 478 -12.24 -14.45 -7.83
CA LEU A 478 -11.81 -15.72 -7.28
C LEU A 478 -10.28 -15.78 -7.23
N ASP A 479 -9.73 -16.40 -6.20
CA ASP A 479 -8.34 -16.80 -6.21
C ASP A 479 -8.03 -17.65 -7.46
N LEU A 480 -6.85 -17.52 -8.06
CA LEU A 480 -6.52 -18.24 -9.29
C LEU A 480 -6.60 -19.77 -9.09
N TYR A 481 -6.32 -20.24 -7.89
CA TYR A 481 -6.56 -21.62 -7.52
C TYR A 481 -8.05 -21.97 -7.46
N ASP A 482 -8.90 -21.03 -7.07
CA ASP A 482 -10.35 -21.18 -7.13
C ASP A 482 -10.85 -21.12 -8.58
N ILE A 483 -10.24 -20.31 -9.44
CA ILE A 483 -10.54 -20.36 -10.89
C ILE A 483 -10.17 -21.73 -11.45
N LEU A 484 -9.05 -22.28 -11.01
CA LEU A 484 -8.58 -23.59 -11.43
C LEU A 484 -9.36 -24.74 -10.81
N GLY A 485 -9.85 -24.57 -9.58
CA GLY A 485 -10.80 -25.46 -8.90
C GLY A 485 -12.23 -25.32 -9.43
N HIS A 486 -12.54 -24.17 -10.04
CA HIS A 486 -13.82 -23.84 -10.65
C HIS A 486 -13.83 -23.97 -12.17
N CYS A 487 -12.97 -24.78 -12.75
CA CYS A 487 -13.22 -25.33 -14.08
C CYS A 487 -14.62 -25.95 -14.19
N THR A 488 -15.20 -26.42 -13.06
CA THR A 488 -16.60 -26.75 -12.90
C THR A 488 -17.53 -25.57 -13.14
N TRP A 489 -17.22 -24.35 -12.69
CA TRP A 489 -18.05 -23.16 -12.90
C TRP A 489 -18.20 -22.79 -14.37
N TYR A 490 -17.16 -23.02 -15.16
CA TYR A 490 -17.22 -22.85 -16.62
C TYR A 490 -18.05 -23.96 -17.26
N LYS A 491 -17.89 -25.20 -16.78
CA LYS A 491 -18.71 -26.36 -17.24
C LYS A 491 -20.18 -26.29 -16.83
N ASP A 492 -20.48 -25.65 -15.71
CA ASP A 492 -21.87 -25.46 -15.22
C ASP A 492 -22.61 -24.32 -15.91
N ARG A 493 -21.97 -23.56 -16.81
CA ARG A 493 -22.60 -22.52 -17.64
C ARG A 493 -22.86 -22.96 -19.08
N GLN A 494 -22.44 -24.17 -19.47
CA GLN A 494 -22.86 -24.86 -20.67
C GLN A 494 -24.13 -25.64 -20.39
#